data_c8bea20cead1d19f334d2655a3fa4b06
#
_entry.id   c8bea20cead1d19f334d2655a3fa4b06
#
_cell.length_a   1.000
_cell.length_b   1.000
_cell.length_c   1.000
_cell.angle_alpha   90.00
_cell.angle_beta   90.00
_cell.angle_gamma   90.00
#
_symmetry.space_group_name_H-M   'P 1'
#
loop_
_entity.id
_entity.type
_entity.pdbx_description
1 polymer ?
#
loop_
_entity_poly.entity_id
_entity_poly.type
_entity_poly.pdbx_seq_one_letter_code
_entity_poly.pdbx_strand_id
1 'polypeptide(L)'
;RIWAKIMRDRFKAKDPRSWWMRFHTQTAGCSLTAQQPYNNIIRTTTQALAAVLGGTQSLHTNSLDETLALPSESAVTIALRTQQILADEIGVANTIDPLAGSYFVESLTNQMEEQAWDYINKIDAMGGMIAAIEKGFPQTEIANAAYHYQQQIDRGEKVVAGVNKYITEEEVSAELLKIDEKVAEKQLTRLEEVKRTRDNHRVTQILHDLRAASKTDKNLMPYVIEAVKEYATEQEICDVWRDAFGEYREPAVRL
;
A
#
# COMPACT_ATOMS: atom_id res chain seq x y z
N ARG A 1 -4.96 9.52 17.45
CA ARG A 1 -4.60 10.60 18.42
C ARG A 1 -3.61 11.58 17.80
N ILE A 2 -2.53 11.11 17.17
CA ILE A 2 -1.52 11.95 16.51
C ILE A 2 -2.14 12.81 15.43
N TRP A 3 -2.96 12.25 14.54
CA TRP A 3 -3.65 12.99 13.48
C TRP A 3 -4.47 14.16 14.04
N ALA A 4 -5.32 13.89 15.03
CA ALA A 4 -6.15 14.92 15.64
C ALA A 4 -5.31 16.07 16.24
N LYS A 5 -4.22 15.75 16.93
CA LYS A 5 -3.28 16.73 17.48
C LYS A 5 -2.63 17.58 16.36
N ILE A 6 -2.11 16.93 15.32
CA ILE A 6 -1.47 17.61 14.20
C ILE A 6 -2.47 18.53 13.49
N MET A 7 -3.64 18.03 13.13
CA MET A 7 -4.64 18.82 12.38
C MET A 7 -5.15 20.01 13.20
N ARG A 8 -5.45 19.80 14.49
CA ARG A 8 -5.92 20.86 15.37
C ARG A 8 -4.83 21.85 15.75
N ASP A 9 -3.67 21.36 16.20
CA ASP A 9 -2.67 22.16 16.88
C ASP A 9 -1.60 22.71 15.92
N ARG A 10 -1.16 21.92 14.91
CA ARG A 10 -0.15 22.34 13.92
C ARG A 10 -0.79 23.05 12.72
N PHE A 11 -1.81 22.45 12.10
CA PHE A 11 -2.47 23.00 10.92
C PHE A 11 -3.64 23.93 11.22
N LYS A 12 -4.06 24.04 12.49
CA LYS A 12 -5.16 24.92 12.93
C LYS A 12 -6.46 24.69 12.14
N ALA A 13 -6.74 23.43 11.77
CA ALA A 13 -7.94 23.07 11.05
C ALA A 13 -9.18 23.45 11.86
N LYS A 14 -10.10 24.20 11.24
CA LYS A 14 -11.27 24.77 11.91
C LYS A 14 -12.45 23.82 12.00
N ASP A 15 -12.60 22.93 11.00
CA ASP A 15 -13.69 21.96 10.97
C ASP A 15 -13.31 20.74 11.83
N PRO A 16 -14.08 20.39 12.87
CA PRO A 16 -13.84 19.19 13.68
C PRO A 16 -13.76 17.89 12.86
N ARG A 17 -14.45 17.81 11.73
CA ARG A 17 -14.39 16.65 10.83
C ARG A 17 -12.97 16.44 10.26
N SER A 18 -12.16 17.47 10.16
CA SER A 18 -10.77 17.37 9.74
C SER A 18 -9.87 16.72 10.79
N TRP A 19 -10.30 16.66 12.06
CA TRP A 19 -9.54 16.01 13.14
C TRP A 19 -9.75 14.49 13.18
N TRP A 20 -10.74 13.97 12.44
CA TRP A 20 -11.02 12.56 12.37
C TRP A 20 -10.11 11.89 11.36
N MET A 21 -9.30 10.96 11.82
CA MET A 21 -8.51 10.13 10.93
C MET A 21 -9.40 9.06 10.32
N ARG A 22 -9.55 9.12 8.99
CA ARG A 22 -10.15 8.05 8.22
C ARG A 22 -9.04 7.31 7.51
N PHE A 23 -8.97 6.00 7.69
CA PHE A 23 -7.87 5.21 7.16
C PHE A 23 -8.34 3.87 6.62
N HIS A 24 -7.55 3.37 5.73
CA HIS A 24 -7.63 2.03 5.19
C HIS A 24 -6.58 1.15 5.84
N THR A 25 -6.92 -0.11 6.08
CA THR A 25 -5.95 -1.12 6.50
C THR A 25 -5.87 -2.22 5.44
N GLN A 26 -4.65 -2.56 5.05
CA GLN A 26 -4.35 -3.78 4.33
C GLN A 26 -3.62 -4.72 5.28
N THR A 27 -3.98 -6.00 5.28
CA THR A 27 -3.22 -7.02 6.00
C THR A 27 -1.80 -7.13 5.43
N ALA A 28 -0.84 -7.50 6.27
CA ALA A 28 0.58 -7.40 5.91
C ALA A 28 1.02 -8.57 4.99
N GLY A 29 1.15 -8.32 3.70
CA GLY A 29 1.64 -9.31 2.73
C GLY A 29 3.01 -9.89 3.08
N CYS A 30 3.92 -9.07 3.64
CA CYS A 30 5.24 -9.53 4.08
C CYS A 30 5.23 -10.54 5.24
N SER A 31 4.10 -10.74 5.91
CA SER A 31 3.92 -11.74 6.97
C SER A 31 3.43 -13.09 6.44
N LEU A 32 3.05 -13.17 5.17
CA LEU A 32 2.57 -14.38 4.54
C LEU A 32 3.75 -15.20 4.00
N THR A 33 3.58 -16.51 3.93
CA THR A 33 4.66 -17.44 3.57
C THR A 33 4.27 -18.31 2.37
N ALA A 34 5.27 -18.68 1.56
CA ALA A 34 5.08 -19.65 0.48
C ALA A 34 4.91 -21.07 1.05
N GLN A 35 5.55 -21.34 2.21
CA GLN A 35 5.43 -22.60 2.92
C GLN A 35 4.06 -22.70 3.59
N GLN A 36 3.38 -23.82 3.42
CA GLN A 36 2.07 -24.09 4.01
C GLN A 36 1.07 -22.93 3.76
N PRO A 37 0.77 -22.57 2.49
CA PRO A 37 0.06 -21.33 2.14
C PRO A 37 -1.34 -21.23 2.75
N TYR A 38 -2.00 -22.35 3.06
CA TYR A 38 -3.30 -22.33 3.73
C TYR A 38 -3.26 -21.70 5.13
N ASN A 39 -2.12 -21.74 5.82
CA ASN A 39 -1.94 -21.03 7.09
C ASN A 39 -2.02 -19.50 6.92
N ASN A 40 -1.85 -18.98 5.71
CA ASN A 40 -1.99 -17.57 5.41
C ASN A 40 -3.43 -17.08 5.64
N ILE A 41 -4.44 -17.94 5.49
CA ILE A 41 -5.83 -17.62 5.81
C ILE A 41 -5.95 -17.21 7.29
N ILE A 42 -5.33 -17.97 8.18
CA ILE A 42 -5.34 -17.71 9.63
C ILE A 42 -4.61 -16.41 9.95
N ARG A 43 -3.43 -16.19 9.33
CA ARG A 43 -2.65 -14.96 9.50
C ARG A 43 -3.45 -13.73 9.08
N THR A 44 -4.02 -13.78 7.88
CA THR A 44 -4.86 -12.70 7.33
C THR A 44 -6.09 -12.46 8.19
N THR A 45 -6.79 -13.51 8.63
CA THR A 45 -7.97 -13.38 9.49
C THR A 45 -7.63 -12.70 10.82
N THR A 46 -6.53 -13.10 11.46
CA THR A 46 -6.10 -12.52 12.73
C THR A 46 -5.71 -11.05 12.59
N GLN A 47 -5.01 -10.69 11.51
CA GLN A 47 -4.66 -9.30 11.20
C GLN A 47 -5.90 -8.45 10.87
N ALA A 48 -6.85 -9.01 10.11
CA ALA A 48 -8.10 -8.35 9.79
C ALA A 48 -8.93 -8.08 11.06
N LEU A 49 -9.01 -9.04 11.96
CA LEU A 49 -9.67 -8.87 13.27
C LEU A 49 -8.99 -7.74 14.07
N ALA A 50 -7.67 -7.71 14.12
CA ALA A 50 -6.93 -6.64 14.79
C ALA A 50 -7.22 -5.26 14.18
N ALA A 51 -7.31 -5.17 12.85
CA ALA A 51 -7.66 -3.93 12.16
C ALA A 51 -9.07 -3.44 12.49
N VAL A 52 -10.05 -4.36 12.54
CA VAL A 52 -11.44 -4.04 12.90
C VAL A 52 -11.53 -3.57 14.36
N LEU A 53 -10.87 -4.27 15.28
CA LEU A 53 -10.78 -3.87 16.70
C LEU A 53 -10.11 -2.50 16.87
N GLY A 54 -9.18 -2.15 15.98
CA GLY A 54 -8.48 -0.84 15.92
C GLY A 54 -9.28 0.26 15.24
N GLY A 55 -10.48 -0.01 14.71
CA GLY A 55 -11.39 1.01 14.17
C GLY A 55 -11.09 1.42 12.73
N THR A 56 -10.54 0.55 11.88
CA THR A 56 -10.34 0.83 10.45
C THR A 56 -11.67 1.12 9.73
N GLN A 57 -11.69 2.05 8.76
CA GLN A 57 -12.88 2.40 8.00
C GLN A 57 -13.05 1.58 6.72
N SER A 58 -11.97 1.09 6.18
CA SER A 58 -11.98 0.13 5.06
C SER A 58 -10.86 -0.88 5.22
N LEU A 59 -11.04 -2.07 4.68
CA LEU A 59 -10.17 -3.19 4.91
C LEU A 59 -9.90 -3.93 3.61
N HIS A 60 -8.64 -4.28 3.37
CA HIS A 60 -8.22 -5.27 2.40
C HIS A 60 -7.62 -6.48 3.12
N THR A 61 -8.01 -7.66 2.69
CA THR A 61 -7.47 -8.94 3.14
C THR A 61 -6.69 -9.60 2.03
N ASN A 62 -5.40 -9.88 2.25
CA ASN A 62 -4.57 -10.58 1.28
C ASN A 62 -5.06 -12.02 1.09
N SER A 63 -4.95 -12.53 -0.11
CA SER A 63 -5.26 -13.93 -0.39
C SER A 63 -4.15 -14.87 0.06
N LEU A 64 -4.49 -16.14 0.21
CA LEU A 64 -3.56 -17.16 0.73
C LEU A 64 -2.33 -17.38 -0.18
N ASP A 65 -2.47 -17.09 -1.48
CA ASP A 65 -1.48 -17.25 -2.54
C ASP A 65 -0.66 -15.99 -2.85
N GLU A 66 -0.79 -14.94 -2.02
CA GLU A 66 -0.12 -13.64 -2.16
C GLU A 66 1.39 -13.73 -2.41
N THR A 67 2.07 -14.70 -1.77
CA THR A 67 3.51 -14.90 -1.91
C THR A 67 3.90 -15.71 -3.15
N LEU A 68 2.95 -16.26 -3.86
CA LEU A 68 3.17 -17.20 -4.96
C LEU A 68 2.81 -16.60 -6.33
N ALA A 69 1.68 -15.87 -6.40
CA ALA A 69 1.17 -15.31 -7.66
C ALA A 69 0.09 -14.27 -7.40
N LEU A 70 -0.50 -13.72 -8.47
CA LEU A 70 -1.76 -13.01 -8.40
C LEU A 70 -2.86 -13.97 -7.90
N PRO A 71 -3.87 -13.45 -7.16
CA PRO A 71 -4.87 -14.29 -6.54
C PRO A 71 -5.65 -15.15 -7.54
N SER A 72 -5.77 -16.44 -7.24
CA SER A 72 -6.74 -17.31 -7.92
C SER A 72 -8.18 -16.95 -7.51
N GLU A 73 -9.18 -17.39 -8.29
CA GLU A 73 -10.58 -17.11 -7.97
C GLU A 73 -10.99 -17.71 -6.61
N SER A 74 -10.50 -18.90 -6.30
CA SER A 74 -10.73 -19.53 -5.00
C SER A 74 -10.08 -18.76 -3.85
N ALA A 75 -8.83 -18.33 -4.01
CA ALA A 75 -8.09 -17.61 -3.00
C ALA A 75 -8.68 -16.21 -2.72
N VAL A 76 -9.06 -15.45 -3.76
CA VAL A 76 -9.70 -14.15 -3.57
C VAL A 76 -11.10 -14.28 -2.96
N THR A 77 -11.83 -15.35 -3.28
CA THR A 77 -13.12 -15.64 -2.66
C THR A 77 -12.97 -15.85 -1.16
N ILE A 78 -12.00 -16.64 -0.70
CA ILE A 78 -11.71 -16.86 0.71
C ILE A 78 -11.31 -15.54 1.38
N ALA A 79 -10.48 -14.73 0.75
CA ALA A 79 -10.07 -13.43 1.29
C ALA A 79 -11.28 -12.49 1.49
N LEU A 80 -12.22 -12.46 0.55
CA LEU A 80 -13.47 -11.69 0.67
C LEU A 80 -14.37 -12.27 1.77
N ARG A 81 -14.55 -13.60 1.83
CA ARG A 81 -15.35 -14.26 2.88
C ARG A 81 -14.79 -13.99 4.27
N THR A 82 -13.48 -13.91 4.43
CA THR A 82 -12.85 -13.52 5.70
C THR A 82 -13.40 -12.20 6.22
N GLN A 83 -13.54 -11.17 5.39
CA GLN A 83 -14.13 -9.89 5.79
C GLN A 83 -15.62 -10.04 6.15
N GLN A 84 -16.37 -10.78 5.35
CA GLN A 84 -17.80 -10.97 5.56
C GLN A 84 -18.09 -11.74 6.85
N ILE A 85 -17.32 -12.78 7.16
CA ILE A 85 -17.41 -13.53 8.43
C ILE A 85 -17.14 -12.61 9.61
N LEU A 86 -16.10 -11.77 9.53
CA LEU A 86 -15.79 -10.80 10.58
C LEU A 86 -16.92 -9.77 10.78
N ALA A 87 -17.54 -9.34 9.69
CA ALA A 87 -18.62 -8.35 9.74
C ALA A 87 -19.94 -8.93 10.26
N ASP A 88 -20.31 -10.12 9.79
CA ASP A 88 -21.69 -10.62 9.91
C ASP A 88 -21.84 -11.69 11.00
N GLU A 89 -20.79 -12.50 11.27
CA GLU A 89 -20.91 -13.64 12.15
C GLU A 89 -20.28 -13.41 13.54
N ILE A 90 -19.19 -12.64 13.64
CA ILE A 90 -18.41 -12.52 14.88
C ILE A 90 -18.98 -11.44 15.81
N GLY A 91 -19.76 -10.49 15.29
CA GLY A 91 -20.36 -9.41 16.07
C GLY A 91 -19.37 -8.35 16.55
N VAL A 92 -18.11 -8.36 16.07
CA VAL A 92 -17.08 -7.38 16.45
C VAL A 92 -17.44 -5.96 16.00
N ALA A 93 -18.26 -5.81 14.97
CA ALA A 93 -18.75 -4.53 14.45
C ALA A 93 -19.93 -3.94 15.26
N ASN A 94 -20.44 -4.66 16.26
CA ASN A 94 -21.59 -4.21 17.05
C ASN A 94 -21.25 -3.22 18.16
N THR A 95 -19.97 -2.94 18.37
CA THR A 95 -19.48 -2.00 19.39
C THR A 95 -18.39 -1.10 18.82
N ILE A 96 -18.15 0.03 19.50
CA ILE A 96 -17.10 1.00 19.14
C ILE A 96 -15.99 0.87 20.18
N ASP A 97 -14.73 0.83 19.68
CA ASP A 97 -13.51 0.80 20.49
C ASP A 97 -13.57 -0.26 21.62
N PRO A 98 -13.74 -1.55 21.30
CA PRO A 98 -13.96 -2.60 22.30
C PRO A 98 -12.74 -2.85 23.20
N LEU A 99 -11.56 -2.32 22.84
CA LEU A 99 -10.32 -2.44 23.60
C LEU A 99 -10.04 -1.22 24.50
N ALA A 100 -10.87 -0.18 24.43
CA ALA A 100 -10.72 1.03 25.24
C ALA A 100 -10.72 0.71 26.74
N GLY A 101 -9.83 1.37 27.49
CA GLY A 101 -9.69 1.21 28.94
C GLY A 101 -8.94 -0.04 29.37
N SER A 102 -8.49 -0.91 28.47
CA SER A 102 -7.53 -1.96 28.78
C SER A 102 -6.19 -1.35 29.18
N TYR A 103 -5.74 -1.55 30.42
CA TYR A 103 -4.47 -0.99 30.90
C TYR A 103 -3.29 -1.31 29.99
N PHE A 104 -3.21 -2.54 29.49
CA PHE A 104 -2.14 -2.96 28.58
C PHE A 104 -2.21 -2.24 27.22
N VAL A 105 -3.41 -2.22 26.60
CA VAL A 105 -3.61 -1.61 25.29
C VAL A 105 -3.38 -0.10 25.36
N GLU A 106 -3.86 0.56 26.40
CA GLU A 106 -3.64 2.00 26.62
C GLU A 106 -2.14 2.32 26.80
N SER A 107 -1.44 1.51 27.62
CA SER A 107 0.01 1.66 27.80
C SER A 107 0.78 1.46 26.50
N LEU A 108 0.47 0.41 25.74
CA LEU A 108 1.10 0.13 24.45
C LEU A 108 0.81 1.24 23.44
N THR A 109 -0.42 1.76 23.41
CA THR A 109 -0.81 2.87 22.54
C THR A 109 0.00 4.14 22.87
N ASN A 110 0.23 4.42 24.16
CA ASN A 110 1.04 5.56 24.57
C ASN A 110 2.50 5.41 24.13
N GLN A 111 3.09 4.23 24.28
CA GLN A 111 4.46 3.95 23.83
C GLN A 111 4.60 4.07 22.30
N MET A 112 3.64 3.53 21.54
CA MET A 112 3.61 3.68 20.08
C MET A 112 3.47 5.14 19.64
N GLU A 113 2.63 5.93 20.34
CA GLU A 113 2.49 7.36 20.07
C GLU A 113 3.81 8.10 20.30
N GLU A 114 4.52 7.83 21.39
CA GLU A 114 5.81 8.44 21.71
C GLU A 114 6.85 8.14 20.64
N GLN A 115 7.01 6.86 20.26
CA GLN A 115 7.95 6.45 19.22
C GLN A 115 7.60 7.05 17.83
N ALA A 116 6.32 7.17 17.51
CA ALA A 116 5.88 7.80 16.28
C ALA A 116 6.23 9.30 16.26
N TRP A 117 6.09 9.99 17.39
CA TRP A 117 6.52 11.39 17.52
C TRP A 117 8.03 11.56 17.40
N ASP A 118 8.83 10.62 17.88
CA ASP A 118 10.28 10.64 17.70
C ASP A 118 10.66 10.60 16.20
N TYR A 119 10.00 9.74 15.42
CA TYR A 119 10.21 9.70 13.96
C TYR A 119 9.72 10.98 13.27
N ILE A 120 8.54 11.48 13.62
CA ILE A 120 7.99 12.74 13.05
C ILE A 120 8.95 13.89 13.32
N ASN A 121 9.43 14.04 14.55
CA ASN A 121 10.35 15.10 14.94
C ASN A 121 11.71 14.98 14.24
N LYS A 122 12.25 13.77 14.08
CA LYS A 122 13.49 13.52 13.32
C LYS A 122 13.34 13.94 11.85
N ILE A 123 12.23 13.55 11.22
CA ILE A 123 11.94 13.89 9.83
C ILE A 123 11.75 15.40 9.66
N ASP A 124 11.02 16.06 10.56
CA ASP A 124 10.85 17.51 10.55
C ASP A 124 12.21 18.24 10.71
N ALA A 125 13.07 17.77 11.60
CA ALA A 125 14.42 18.32 11.79
C ALA A 125 15.34 18.16 10.56
N MET A 126 15.07 17.15 9.70
CA MET A 126 15.80 16.97 8.42
C MET A 126 15.35 17.93 7.33
N GLY A 127 14.25 18.67 7.52
CA GLY A 127 13.62 19.54 6.54
C GLY A 127 12.36 18.94 5.90
N GLY A 128 11.78 17.92 6.52
CA GLY A 128 10.55 17.23 6.10
C GLY A 128 10.82 15.94 5.35
N MET A 129 9.75 15.28 4.93
CA MET A 129 9.82 13.92 4.37
C MET A 129 10.61 13.86 3.05
N ILE A 130 10.48 14.85 2.15
CA ILE A 130 11.23 14.86 0.88
C ILE A 130 12.73 14.88 1.15
N ALA A 131 13.21 15.78 2.01
CA ALA A 131 14.62 15.86 2.36
C ALA A 131 15.12 14.59 3.09
N ALA A 132 14.27 13.94 3.88
CA ALA A 132 14.59 12.68 4.54
C ALA A 132 14.73 11.53 3.52
N ILE A 133 13.85 11.47 2.51
CA ILE A 133 13.92 10.48 1.41
C ILE A 133 15.19 10.67 0.58
N GLU A 134 15.51 11.91 0.21
CA GLU A 134 16.74 12.23 -0.54
C GLU A 134 18.01 11.85 0.23
N LYS A 135 17.97 11.90 1.56
CA LYS A 135 19.06 11.44 2.44
C LYS A 135 19.04 9.93 2.68
N GLY A 136 18.05 9.20 2.18
CA GLY A 136 17.89 7.76 2.37
C GLY A 136 17.48 7.33 3.79
N PHE A 137 16.99 8.25 4.61
CA PHE A 137 16.67 7.95 6.02
C PHE A 137 15.57 6.90 6.19
N PRO A 138 14.37 7.02 5.57
CA PRO A 138 13.33 6.01 5.72
C PRO A 138 13.78 4.64 5.17
N GLN A 139 14.49 4.64 4.06
CA GLN A 139 14.99 3.42 3.43
C GLN A 139 15.98 2.67 4.33
N THR A 140 16.88 3.42 4.98
CA THR A 140 17.85 2.85 5.93
C THR A 140 17.18 2.26 7.17
N GLU A 141 16.20 2.98 7.75
CA GLU A 141 15.44 2.49 8.91
C GLU A 141 14.68 1.19 8.58
N ILE A 142 14.04 1.12 7.40
CA ILE A 142 13.34 -0.07 6.93
C ILE A 142 14.32 -1.23 6.70
N ALA A 143 15.45 -0.98 6.05
CA ALA A 143 16.44 -2.01 5.77
C ALA A 143 17.05 -2.58 7.07
N ASN A 144 17.38 -1.72 8.03
CA ASN A 144 17.88 -2.13 9.34
C ASN A 144 16.85 -2.97 10.11
N ALA A 145 15.57 -2.55 10.10
CA ALA A 145 14.50 -3.30 10.74
C ALA A 145 14.29 -4.67 10.09
N ALA A 146 14.31 -4.74 8.76
CA ALA A 146 14.17 -6.00 8.02
C ALA A 146 15.35 -6.95 8.29
N TYR A 147 16.58 -6.43 8.32
CA TYR A 147 17.77 -7.20 8.64
C TYR A 147 17.72 -7.78 10.06
N HIS A 148 17.36 -6.95 11.03
CA HIS A 148 17.21 -7.39 12.42
C HIS A 148 16.11 -8.45 12.57
N TYR A 149 14.99 -8.26 11.89
CA TYR A 149 13.91 -9.24 11.87
C TYR A 149 14.36 -10.59 11.31
N GLN A 150 15.12 -10.59 10.20
CA GLN A 150 15.66 -11.81 9.61
C GLN A 150 16.63 -12.52 10.56
N GLN A 151 17.51 -11.79 11.23
CA GLN A 151 18.41 -12.37 12.23
C GLN A 151 17.67 -13.07 13.38
N GLN A 152 16.55 -12.51 13.84
CA GLN A 152 15.72 -13.14 14.87
C GLN A 152 15.11 -14.47 14.39
N ILE A 153 14.69 -14.54 13.13
CA ILE A 153 14.20 -15.79 12.52
C ILE A 153 15.32 -16.82 12.42
N ASP A 154 16.49 -16.43 11.93
CA ASP A 154 17.66 -17.33 11.71
C ASP A 154 18.17 -17.91 13.04
N ARG A 155 18.10 -17.13 14.13
CA ARG A 155 18.48 -17.57 15.47
C ARG A 155 17.38 -18.33 16.21
N GLY A 156 16.18 -18.44 15.62
CA GLY A 156 15.03 -19.08 16.27
C GLY A 156 14.40 -18.26 17.41
N GLU A 157 14.83 -17.00 17.59
CA GLU A 157 14.25 -16.07 18.57
C GLU A 157 12.84 -15.69 18.18
N LYS A 158 12.57 -15.65 16.87
CA LYS A 158 11.24 -15.45 16.31
C LYS A 158 10.81 -16.66 15.51
N VAL A 159 9.63 -17.19 15.83
CA VAL A 159 9.07 -18.36 15.18
C VAL A 159 8.09 -17.94 14.08
N VAL A 160 8.28 -18.47 12.89
CA VAL A 160 7.33 -18.39 11.76
C VAL A 160 6.93 -19.83 11.42
N ALA A 161 5.67 -20.19 11.71
CA ALA A 161 5.16 -21.54 11.48
C ALA A 161 5.27 -21.94 10.01
N GLY A 162 5.81 -23.14 9.76
CA GLY A 162 6.07 -23.68 8.43
C GLY A 162 7.40 -23.21 7.81
N VAL A 163 8.06 -22.18 8.37
CA VAL A 163 9.33 -21.63 7.87
C VAL A 163 10.53 -22.11 8.70
N ASN A 164 10.57 -21.76 9.98
CA ASN A 164 11.65 -22.17 10.87
C ASN A 164 11.21 -23.07 12.04
N LYS A 165 9.90 -23.34 12.15
CA LYS A 165 9.31 -24.30 13.09
C LYS A 165 8.06 -24.94 12.50
N TYR A 166 7.74 -26.16 12.89
CA TYR A 166 6.62 -26.95 12.35
C TYR A 166 6.70 -27.14 10.82
N ILE A 167 7.91 -27.39 10.34
CA ILE A 167 8.20 -27.62 8.94
C ILE A 167 7.61 -28.98 8.53
N THR A 168 7.01 -29.05 7.34
CA THR A 168 6.55 -30.30 6.71
C THR A 168 7.31 -30.49 5.40
N GLU A 169 7.59 -31.75 5.05
CA GLU A 169 8.22 -32.11 3.76
C GLU A 169 7.20 -32.18 2.61
N GLU A 170 5.90 -32.08 2.91
CA GLU A 170 4.85 -32.13 1.91
C GLU A 170 4.78 -30.82 1.11
N GLU A 171 4.92 -30.92 -0.21
CA GLU A 171 4.60 -29.81 -1.11
C GLU A 171 3.09 -29.64 -1.18
N VAL A 172 2.58 -28.65 -0.49
CA VAL A 172 1.18 -28.21 -0.63
C VAL A 172 1.10 -27.31 -1.85
N SER A 173 0.63 -27.86 -2.98
CA SER A 173 0.38 -27.06 -4.17
C SER A 173 -0.92 -26.27 -4.03
N ALA A 174 -0.82 -24.94 -4.01
CA ALA A 174 -1.98 -24.08 -4.25
C ALA A 174 -2.21 -23.96 -5.76
N GLU A 175 -3.48 -23.91 -6.18
CA GLU A 175 -3.82 -23.58 -7.55
C GLU A 175 -3.45 -22.13 -7.84
N LEU A 176 -2.54 -21.90 -8.79
CA LEU A 176 -2.07 -20.56 -9.12
C LEU A 176 -2.77 -20.03 -10.37
N LEU A 177 -3.08 -18.73 -10.35
CA LEU A 177 -3.59 -18.04 -11.53
C LEU A 177 -2.53 -18.03 -12.64
N LYS A 178 -2.91 -18.56 -13.79
CA LYS A 178 -2.12 -18.46 -15.03
C LYS A 178 -2.77 -17.44 -15.94
N ILE A 179 -2.04 -16.39 -16.30
CA ILE A 179 -2.50 -15.40 -17.26
C ILE A 179 -2.32 -15.95 -18.67
N ASP A 180 -3.41 -16.00 -19.44
CA ASP A 180 -3.36 -16.42 -20.85
C ASP A 180 -2.60 -15.35 -21.67
N GLU A 181 -1.62 -15.79 -22.48
CA GLU A 181 -0.84 -14.91 -23.37
C GLU A 181 -1.74 -14.12 -24.33
N LYS A 182 -2.89 -14.66 -24.71
CA LYS A 182 -3.90 -13.97 -25.53
C LYS A 182 -4.46 -12.68 -24.88
N VAL A 183 -4.35 -12.52 -23.57
CA VAL A 183 -4.76 -11.29 -22.88
C VAL A 183 -3.87 -10.11 -23.33
N ALA A 184 -2.56 -10.35 -23.38
CA ALA A 184 -1.59 -9.34 -23.85
C ALA A 184 -1.82 -9.00 -25.34
N GLU A 185 -1.98 -10.01 -26.20
CA GLU A 185 -2.27 -9.83 -27.63
C GLU A 185 -3.54 -9.00 -27.86
N LYS A 186 -4.62 -9.35 -27.15
CA LYS A 186 -5.89 -8.63 -27.23
C LYS A 186 -5.74 -7.16 -26.80
N GLN A 187 -4.99 -6.91 -25.72
CA GLN A 187 -4.76 -5.55 -25.24
C GLN A 187 -3.92 -4.73 -26.21
N LEU A 188 -2.86 -5.32 -26.78
CA LEU A 188 -2.04 -4.65 -27.79
C LEU A 188 -2.85 -4.31 -29.05
N THR A 189 -3.62 -5.26 -29.58
CA THR A 189 -4.50 -5.03 -30.73
C THR A 189 -5.47 -3.89 -30.47
N ARG A 190 -6.10 -3.83 -29.28
CA ARG A 190 -7.01 -2.74 -28.91
C ARG A 190 -6.28 -1.41 -28.81
N LEU A 191 -5.07 -1.38 -28.26
CA LEU A 191 -4.27 -0.17 -28.15
C LEU A 191 -3.87 0.37 -29.53
N GLU A 192 -3.45 -0.50 -30.44
CA GLU A 192 -3.14 -0.14 -31.83
C GLU A 192 -4.35 0.44 -32.56
N GLU A 193 -5.52 -0.17 -32.38
CA GLU A 193 -6.78 0.33 -32.96
C GLU A 193 -7.10 1.73 -32.43
N VAL A 194 -7.02 1.97 -31.12
CA VAL A 194 -7.22 3.30 -30.54
C VAL A 194 -6.26 4.32 -31.14
N LYS A 195 -4.96 4.00 -31.20
CA LYS A 195 -3.95 4.91 -31.78
C LYS A 195 -4.16 5.17 -33.27
N ARG A 196 -4.72 4.22 -34.01
CA ARG A 196 -5.00 4.35 -35.44
C ARG A 196 -6.25 5.22 -35.71
N THR A 197 -7.26 5.14 -34.84
CA THR A 197 -8.58 5.77 -35.08
C THR A 197 -8.76 7.14 -34.41
N ARG A 198 -7.96 7.46 -33.39
CA ARG A 198 -8.02 8.75 -32.69
C ARG A 198 -7.48 9.91 -33.57
N ASP A 199 -7.78 11.13 -33.23
CA ASP A 199 -7.17 12.32 -33.85
C ASP A 199 -5.73 12.54 -33.33
N ASN A 200 -4.76 11.98 -34.04
CA ASN A 200 -3.34 12.08 -33.66
C ASN A 200 -2.79 13.50 -33.74
N HIS A 201 -3.34 14.36 -34.60
CA HIS A 201 -2.94 15.76 -34.66
C HIS A 201 -3.36 16.50 -33.39
N ARG A 202 -4.59 16.29 -32.96
CA ARG A 202 -5.12 16.88 -31.72
C ARG A 202 -4.36 16.37 -30.49
N VAL A 203 -4.08 15.07 -30.41
CA VAL A 203 -3.26 14.48 -29.32
C VAL A 203 -1.88 15.14 -29.26
N THR A 204 -1.20 15.27 -30.41
CA THR A 204 0.12 15.90 -30.45
C THR A 204 0.07 17.35 -29.97
N GLN A 205 -0.95 18.11 -30.36
CA GLN A 205 -1.12 19.50 -29.91
C GLN A 205 -1.31 19.58 -28.39
N ILE A 206 -2.17 18.74 -27.81
CA ILE A 206 -2.43 18.74 -26.38
C ILE A 206 -1.20 18.32 -25.58
N LEU A 207 -0.45 17.32 -26.02
CA LEU A 207 0.81 16.89 -25.38
C LEU A 207 1.88 17.99 -25.46
N HIS A 208 1.91 18.76 -26.54
CA HIS A 208 2.78 19.94 -26.63
C HIS A 208 2.37 21.01 -25.63
N ASP A 209 1.07 21.30 -25.51
CA ASP A 209 0.53 22.27 -24.55
C ASP A 209 0.77 21.83 -23.09
N LEU A 210 0.62 20.52 -22.80
CA LEU A 210 0.95 19.93 -21.51
C LEU A 210 2.45 20.12 -21.20
N ARG A 211 3.35 19.89 -22.17
CA ARG A 211 4.79 20.10 -22.02
C ARG A 211 5.14 21.56 -21.73
N ALA A 212 4.49 22.50 -22.40
CA ALA A 212 4.67 23.92 -22.13
C ALA A 212 4.17 24.31 -20.73
N ALA A 213 3.00 23.80 -20.34
CA ALA A 213 2.42 24.04 -19.01
C ALA A 213 3.29 23.44 -17.89
N SER A 214 3.90 22.27 -18.11
CA SER A 214 4.75 21.58 -17.13
C SER A 214 6.00 22.36 -16.72
N LYS A 215 6.38 23.37 -17.51
CA LYS A 215 7.49 24.28 -17.19
C LYS A 215 7.06 25.53 -16.41
N THR A 216 5.85 25.59 -15.95
CA THR A 216 5.24 26.73 -15.26
C THR A 216 4.51 26.26 -14.00
N ASP A 217 3.99 27.20 -13.20
CA ASP A 217 3.19 26.91 -12.00
C ASP A 217 1.70 26.63 -12.29
N LYS A 218 1.35 26.39 -13.55
CA LYS A 218 -0.03 26.09 -13.94
C LYS A 218 -0.50 24.73 -13.41
N ASN A 219 -1.78 24.63 -13.06
CA ASN A 219 -2.39 23.35 -12.79
C ASN A 219 -2.40 22.50 -14.06
N LEU A 220 -1.75 21.33 -14.02
CA LEU A 220 -1.62 20.43 -15.16
C LEU A 220 -2.88 19.57 -15.41
N MET A 221 -3.76 19.41 -14.42
CA MET A 221 -4.91 18.51 -14.54
C MET A 221 -5.86 18.84 -15.70
N PRO A 222 -6.17 20.11 -16.02
CA PRO A 222 -6.98 20.42 -17.21
C PRO A 222 -6.37 19.90 -18.52
N TYR A 223 -5.06 19.99 -18.68
CA TYR A 223 -4.35 19.48 -19.88
C TYR A 223 -4.35 17.94 -19.93
N VAL A 224 -4.20 17.27 -18.79
CA VAL A 224 -4.29 15.81 -18.70
C VAL A 224 -5.71 15.34 -19.06
N ILE A 225 -6.74 16.00 -18.54
CA ILE A 225 -8.15 15.67 -18.84
C ILE A 225 -8.42 15.79 -20.35
N GLU A 226 -7.96 16.87 -20.99
CA GLU A 226 -8.12 17.03 -22.43
C GLU A 226 -7.33 15.96 -23.21
N ALA A 227 -6.11 15.61 -22.77
CA ALA A 227 -5.33 14.55 -23.40
C ALA A 227 -6.05 13.18 -23.31
N VAL A 228 -6.60 12.84 -22.16
CA VAL A 228 -7.36 11.59 -21.97
C VAL A 228 -8.65 11.56 -22.82
N LYS A 229 -9.36 12.68 -22.94
CA LYS A 229 -10.55 12.76 -23.81
C LYS A 229 -10.25 12.47 -25.27
N GLU A 230 -9.07 12.86 -25.74
CA GLU A 230 -8.58 12.60 -27.10
C GLU A 230 -7.81 11.28 -27.22
N TYR A 231 -7.92 10.41 -26.21
CA TYR A 231 -7.28 9.10 -26.17
C TYR A 231 -5.76 9.13 -26.23
N ALA A 232 -5.10 10.16 -25.69
CA ALA A 232 -3.70 10.06 -25.36
C ALA A 232 -3.48 8.93 -24.35
N THR A 233 -2.44 8.13 -24.57
CA THR A 233 -2.10 7.04 -23.65
C THR A 233 -1.41 7.57 -22.40
N GLU A 234 -1.48 6.81 -21.31
CA GLU A 234 -0.75 7.11 -20.09
C GLU A 234 0.75 7.29 -20.37
N GLN A 235 1.33 6.41 -21.20
CA GLN A 235 2.73 6.49 -21.59
C GLN A 235 3.07 7.82 -22.27
N GLU A 236 2.24 8.29 -23.22
CA GLU A 236 2.47 9.55 -23.92
C GLU A 236 2.42 10.76 -22.97
N ILE A 237 1.52 10.75 -22.00
CA ILE A 237 1.44 11.78 -20.96
C ILE A 237 2.67 11.71 -20.02
N CYS A 238 3.03 10.52 -19.57
CA CYS A 238 4.19 10.30 -18.71
C CYS A 238 5.51 10.66 -19.39
N ASP A 239 5.64 10.41 -20.69
CA ASP A 239 6.83 10.80 -21.45
C ASP A 239 7.02 12.32 -21.50
N VAL A 240 5.93 13.08 -21.60
CA VAL A 240 5.99 14.55 -21.46
C VAL A 240 6.58 14.96 -20.11
N TRP A 241 6.18 14.29 -19.05
CA TRP A 241 6.69 14.59 -17.70
C TRP A 241 8.12 14.10 -17.46
N ARG A 242 8.50 12.94 -18.00
CA ARG A 242 9.91 12.49 -17.98
C ARG A 242 10.83 13.49 -18.65
N ASP A 243 10.41 14.02 -19.80
CA ASP A 243 11.16 15.06 -20.52
C ASP A 243 11.23 16.39 -19.75
N ALA A 244 10.16 16.73 -18.99
CA ALA A 244 10.08 18.01 -18.28
C ALA A 244 10.77 17.96 -16.90
N PHE A 245 10.65 16.87 -16.17
CA PHE A 245 11.06 16.74 -14.76
C PHE A 245 12.20 15.74 -14.54
N GLY A 246 12.50 14.89 -15.54
CA GLY A 246 13.42 13.76 -15.37
C GLY A 246 12.79 12.60 -14.63
N GLU A 247 13.63 11.63 -14.27
CA GLU A 247 13.22 10.44 -13.51
C GLU A 247 13.87 10.45 -12.13
N TYR A 248 13.08 10.14 -11.11
CA TYR A 248 13.61 9.94 -9.77
C TYR A 248 14.43 8.63 -9.73
N ARG A 249 15.63 8.71 -9.14
CA ARG A 249 16.46 7.54 -8.82
C ARG A 249 16.65 7.49 -7.34
N GLU A 250 16.25 6.36 -6.76
CA GLU A 250 16.39 6.14 -5.33
C GLU A 250 17.86 6.13 -4.92
N PRO A 251 18.25 6.85 -3.84
CA PRO A 251 19.60 6.79 -3.33
C PRO A 251 19.96 5.38 -2.84
N ALA A 252 21.20 4.95 -3.04
CA ALA A 252 21.66 3.67 -2.55
C ALA A 252 21.58 3.64 -1.01
N VAL A 253 20.89 2.64 -0.46
CA VAL A 253 20.87 2.40 0.99
C VAL A 253 22.26 1.87 1.38
N ARG A 254 22.95 2.58 2.26
CA ARG A 254 24.16 2.07 2.89
C ARG A 254 23.76 1.38 4.19
N LEU A 255 23.80 0.05 4.20
CA LEU A 255 23.66 -0.78 5.39
C LEU A 255 24.89 -0.68 6.27
#